data_2cd9ba004291f6e3718a0722d80d2464
#
_entry.id   2cd9ba004291f6e3718a0722d80d2464
#
_cell.length_a   1.000
_cell.length_b   1.000
_cell.length_c   1.000
_cell.angle_alpha   90.00
_cell.angle_beta   90.00
_cell.angle_gamma   90.00
#
_symmetry.space_group_name_H-M   'P 1'
#
loop_
_entity.id
_entity.type
_entity.pdbx_description
1 polymer ?
#
loop_
_entity_poly.entity_id
_entity_poly.type
_entity_poly.pdbx_seq_one_letter_code
_entity_poly.pdbx_strand_id
1 'polypeptide(L)'
;MPAGSLNHASIAAKIDNLPSARPQVGLESTDLVYQELVEGGLTRYVAVWQSTIPALLGPVRSIRPMDPDIVSPLGGIICYSGGQQRFVDLMRKTPVYNAIHGQADTASTFFRTPTRSAPHNVLVKAQELLAQHASIAAPAQQFQYSANPSSSTAATAGTPTTAVNYAFSGVTAGSWTWDASKSVFLRSQGAGPDLDSAGAQLSATNVVVFRVSVTTDQGVPKTNLIGSGEAWVSAGGRTARATWSKATATDPIHLVDSAGAAVRLAVGNTWIELVPSSGSVSVVAPG
;
A
#
# COMPACT_ATOMS: atom_id res chain seq x y z
N MET A 1 -5.18 -6.69 -9.32
CA MET A 1 -6.42 -7.45 -9.09
C MET A 1 -6.98 -7.85 -10.45
N PRO A 2 -7.38 -9.09 -10.67
CA PRO A 2 -8.08 -9.46 -11.90
C PRO A 2 -9.40 -8.70 -11.97
N ALA A 3 -9.63 -7.99 -13.09
CA ALA A 3 -10.90 -7.31 -13.30
C ALA A 3 -12.03 -8.35 -13.39
N GLY A 4 -13.10 -8.17 -12.65
CA GLY A 4 -14.39 -8.76 -13.01
C GLY A 4 -15.04 -9.76 -12.08
N SER A 5 -14.46 -10.18 -10.95
CA SER A 5 -15.11 -11.17 -10.09
C SER A 5 -15.79 -10.61 -8.83
N LEU A 6 -15.56 -9.34 -8.45
CA LEU A 6 -16.04 -8.77 -7.18
C LEU A 6 -16.75 -7.44 -7.44
N ASN A 7 -18.06 -7.50 -7.42
CA ASN A 7 -18.95 -6.40 -7.79
C ASN A 7 -19.26 -5.49 -6.59
N HIS A 8 -18.25 -5.14 -5.81
CA HIS A 8 -18.36 -4.26 -4.65
C HIS A 8 -17.18 -3.28 -4.56
N ALA A 9 -17.34 -2.23 -3.77
CA ALA A 9 -16.28 -1.25 -3.52
C ALA A 9 -15.02 -1.86 -2.94
N SER A 10 -13.86 -1.28 -3.24
CA SER A 10 -12.67 -1.52 -2.44
C SER A 10 -12.75 -0.77 -1.11
N ILE A 11 -12.11 -1.30 -0.09
CA ILE A 11 -11.83 -0.60 1.15
C ILE A 11 -10.34 -0.29 1.19
N ALA A 12 -10.00 0.98 1.26
CA ALA A 12 -8.67 1.44 1.61
C ALA A 12 -8.64 1.88 3.07
N ALA A 13 -7.50 1.78 3.75
CA ALA A 13 -7.35 2.33 5.08
C ALA A 13 -5.95 2.90 5.31
N LYS A 14 -5.90 4.02 6.02
CA LYS A 14 -4.65 4.59 6.51
C LYS A 14 -4.21 3.83 7.75
N ILE A 15 -3.23 2.96 7.63
CA ILE A 15 -2.78 2.04 8.67
C ILE A 15 -1.50 2.56 9.34
N ASP A 16 -1.48 2.48 10.66
CA ASP A 16 -0.32 2.81 11.49
C ASP A 16 0.82 1.79 11.31
N ASN A 17 2.06 2.28 11.28
CA ASN A 17 3.23 1.41 11.19
C ASN A 17 4.26 1.65 12.30
N LEU A 18 3.88 2.28 13.40
CA LEU A 18 4.75 2.36 14.57
C LEU A 18 4.89 0.98 15.24
N PRO A 19 6.00 0.70 15.95
CA PRO A 19 6.16 -0.56 16.69
C PRO A 19 5.00 -0.88 17.62
N SER A 20 4.42 0.14 18.29
CA SER A 20 3.26 0.00 19.18
C SER A 20 1.93 -0.33 18.48
N ALA A 21 1.89 -0.21 17.15
CA ALA A 21 0.74 -0.56 16.33
C ALA A 21 0.82 -1.98 15.74
N ARG A 22 1.95 -2.65 15.89
CA ARG A 22 2.20 -3.98 15.31
C ARG A 22 1.90 -5.10 16.32
N PRO A 23 1.53 -6.30 15.85
CA PRO A 23 1.15 -6.61 14.47
C PRO A 23 -0.17 -5.93 14.08
N GLN A 24 -0.28 -5.47 12.83
CA GLN A 24 -1.52 -4.87 12.35
C GLN A 24 -2.57 -5.96 12.06
N VAL A 25 -3.83 -5.53 11.97
CA VAL A 25 -4.97 -6.43 11.73
C VAL A 25 -5.41 -6.33 10.27
N GLY A 26 -5.49 -7.46 9.59
CA GLY A 26 -6.03 -7.58 8.23
C GLY A 26 -5.00 -7.38 7.11
N LEU A 27 -3.73 -7.07 7.38
CA LEU A 27 -2.74 -6.82 6.33
C LEU A 27 -2.42 -8.06 5.49
N GLU A 28 -2.60 -9.25 6.04
CA GLU A 28 -2.38 -10.55 5.36
C GLU A 28 -3.30 -10.76 4.15
N SER A 29 -4.45 -10.09 4.12
CA SER A 29 -5.44 -10.20 3.04
C SER A 29 -5.50 -9.00 2.10
N THR A 30 -4.51 -8.11 2.16
CA THR A 30 -4.46 -6.92 1.28
C THR A 30 -4.17 -7.28 -0.17
N ASP A 31 -4.81 -6.57 -1.09
CA ASP A 31 -4.50 -6.62 -2.53
C ASP A 31 -3.39 -5.64 -2.92
N LEU A 32 -3.45 -4.40 -2.40
CA LEU A 32 -2.43 -3.38 -2.61
C LEU A 32 -2.04 -2.75 -1.27
N VAL A 33 -0.77 -2.46 -1.08
CA VAL A 33 -0.29 -1.66 0.05
C VAL A 33 0.70 -0.63 -0.47
N TYR A 34 0.47 0.64 -0.16
CA TYR A 34 1.43 1.72 -0.38
C TYR A 34 2.05 2.08 0.96
N GLN A 35 3.37 1.94 1.07
CA GLN A 35 4.11 2.45 2.22
C GLN A 35 4.68 3.82 1.89
N GLU A 36 4.46 4.79 2.76
CA GLU A 36 4.84 6.18 2.56
C GLU A 36 5.51 6.79 3.79
N LEU A 37 6.40 7.76 3.54
CA LEU A 37 7.07 8.52 4.59
C LEU A 37 6.09 9.49 5.25
N VAL A 38 6.12 9.54 6.58
CA VAL A 38 5.42 10.52 7.40
C VAL A 38 6.41 11.23 8.34
N GLU A 39 5.93 12.03 9.29
CA GLU A 39 6.76 12.80 10.20
C GLU A 39 7.71 11.91 11.01
N GLY A 40 8.82 12.49 11.45
CA GLY A 40 9.83 11.80 12.28
C GLY A 40 10.60 10.69 11.56
N GLY A 41 10.56 10.63 10.23
CA GLY A 41 11.17 9.55 9.47
C GLY A 41 10.44 8.21 9.57
N LEU A 42 9.23 8.23 10.12
CA LEU A 42 8.34 7.07 10.25
C LEU A 42 7.56 6.83 8.97
N THR A 43 6.86 5.69 8.89
CA THR A 43 5.99 5.39 7.75
C THR A 43 4.59 5.03 8.18
N ARG A 44 3.64 5.13 7.25
CA ARG A 44 2.29 4.57 7.31
C ARG A 44 1.98 3.81 6.04
N TYR A 45 0.89 3.04 6.10
CA TYR A 45 0.38 2.37 4.91
C TYR A 45 -0.93 3.00 4.46
N VAL A 46 -1.14 3.06 3.15
CA VAL A 46 -2.48 3.02 2.56
C VAL A 46 -2.66 1.59 2.07
N ALA A 47 -3.40 0.79 2.82
CA ALA A 47 -3.66 -0.61 2.52
C ALA A 47 -5.05 -0.75 1.91
N VAL A 48 -5.19 -1.60 0.88
CA VAL A 48 -6.39 -1.73 0.05
C VAL A 48 -6.82 -3.19 0.00
N TRP A 49 -8.09 -3.42 0.26
CA TRP A 49 -8.75 -4.73 0.19
C TRP A 49 -9.87 -4.69 -0.82
N GLN A 50 -9.93 -5.69 -1.68
CA GLN A 50 -10.97 -5.93 -2.67
C GLN A 50 -11.32 -7.41 -2.78
N SER A 51 -10.31 -8.28 -2.94
CA SER A 51 -10.52 -9.72 -3.14
C SER A 51 -11.00 -10.43 -1.89
N THR A 52 -10.55 -9.97 -0.74
CA THR A 52 -10.95 -10.48 0.57
C THR A 52 -11.09 -9.33 1.55
N ILE A 53 -12.32 -9.05 1.99
CA ILE A 53 -12.57 -8.03 3.00
C ILE A 53 -12.52 -8.69 4.39
N PRO A 54 -11.53 -8.35 5.24
CA PRO A 54 -11.46 -8.91 6.59
C PRO A 54 -12.61 -8.41 7.46
N ALA A 55 -12.95 -9.12 8.52
CA ALA A 55 -13.95 -8.65 9.47
C ALA A 55 -13.49 -7.35 10.15
N LEU A 56 -12.20 -7.30 10.53
CA LEU A 56 -11.58 -6.15 11.17
C LEU A 56 -10.31 -5.74 10.41
N LEU A 57 -10.01 -4.46 10.42
CA LEU A 57 -8.74 -3.91 9.94
C LEU A 57 -8.24 -2.77 10.84
N GLY A 58 -6.93 -2.56 10.84
CA GLY A 58 -6.31 -1.45 11.57
C GLY A 58 -4.95 -1.79 12.21
N PRO A 59 -4.45 -0.96 13.12
CA PRO A 59 -5.03 0.30 13.62
C PRO A 59 -5.01 1.40 12.56
N VAL A 60 -6.15 2.10 12.43
CA VAL A 60 -6.22 3.22 11.49
C VAL A 60 -5.68 4.52 12.11
N ARG A 61 -5.08 5.34 11.26
CA ARG A 61 -4.43 6.59 11.66
C ARG A 61 -4.83 7.75 10.76
N SER A 62 -4.25 8.92 11.06
CA SER A 62 -4.53 10.15 10.34
C SER A 62 -3.96 10.14 8.95
N ILE A 63 -4.73 10.68 8.01
CA ILE A 63 -4.30 10.92 6.63
C ILE A 63 -3.19 11.96 6.55
N ARG A 64 -2.53 12.00 5.37
CA ARG A 64 -1.44 12.91 5.03
C ARG A 64 -1.68 13.53 3.64
N PRO A 65 -0.93 14.57 3.25
CA PRO A 65 -1.21 15.34 2.03
C PRO A 65 -1.06 14.54 0.72
N MET A 66 -0.40 13.36 0.72
CA MET A 66 -0.25 12.51 -0.44
C MET A 66 -1.41 11.50 -0.61
N ASP A 67 -2.19 11.23 0.44
CA ASP A 67 -3.23 10.20 0.40
C ASP A 67 -4.28 10.41 -0.72
N PRO A 68 -4.72 11.64 -1.03
CA PRO A 68 -5.59 11.89 -2.17
C PRO A 68 -5.03 11.36 -3.49
N ASP A 69 -3.72 11.49 -3.72
CA ASP A 69 -3.07 11.05 -4.95
C ASP A 69 -2.98 9.51 -5.05
N ILE A 70 -3.01 8.82 -3.91
CA ILE A 70 -3.01 7.35 -3.83
C ILE A 70 -4.42 6.78 -4.05
N VAL A 71 -5.42 7.34 -3.36
CA VAL A 71 -6.75 6.71 -3.31
C VAL A 71 -7.71 7.17 -4.41
N SER A 72 -7.50 8.35 -5.01
CA SER A 72 -8.42 8.87 -6.02
C SER A 72 -8.65 7.93 -7.22
N PRO A 73 -7.64 7.22 -7.75
CA PRO A 73 -7.85 6.27 -8.85
C PRO A 73 -8.64 5.04 -8.46
N LEU A 74 -8.67 4.71 -7.16
CA LEU A 74 -9.34 3.52 -6.66
C LEU A 74 -10.87 3.69 -6.60
N GLY A 75 -11.35 4.92 -6.35
CA GLY A 75 -12.72 5.08 -5.88
C GLY A 75 -12.95 4.30 -4.58
N GLY A 76 -14.18 3.84 -4.33
CA GLY A 76 -14.46 3.01 -3.14
C GLY A 76 -14.49 3.79 -1.84
N ILE A 77 -13.97 3.20 -0.76
CA ILE A 77 -14.05 3.70 0.60
C ILE A 77 -12.64 3.90 1.15
N ILE A 78 -12.35 5.03 1.80
CA ILE A 78 -11.13 5.24 2.58
C ILE A 78 -11.44 5.39 4.07
N CYS A 79 -10.83 4.54 4.91
CA CYS A 79 -10.94 4.53 6.36
C CYS A 79 -9.75 5.25 7.01
N TYR A 80 -10.01 6.23 7.87
CA TYR A 80 -8.93 6.91 8.58
C TYR A 80 -9.39 7.53 9.91
N SER A 81 -8.44 7.87 10.78
CA SER A 81 -8.69 8.50 12.06
C SER A 81 -8.26 9.97 12.03
N GLY A 82 -9.07 10.79 11.37
CA GLY A 82 -8.86 12.24 11.27
C GLY A 82 -7.58 12.64 10.52
N GLY A 83 -7.06 13.78 10.87
CA GLY A 83 -5.88 14.42 10.28
C GLY A 83 -5.90 15.91 10.56
N GLN A 84 -4.90 16.66 10.07
CA GLN A 84 -5.03 18.12 10.04
C GLN A 84 -6.20 18.49 9.12
N GLN A 85 -7.01 19.47 9.53
CA GLN A 85 -8.26 19.81 8.83
C GLN A 85 -8.06 20.02 7.33
N ARG A 86 -7.01 20.72 6.93
CA ARG A 86 -6.66 20.95 5.51
C ARG A 86 -6.46 19.66 4.71
N PHE A 87 -5.94 18.57 5.32
CA PHE A 87 -5.78 17.27 4.65
C PHE A 87 -7.11 16.52 4.58
N VAL A 88 -7.93 16.63 5.62
CA VAL A 88 -9.32 16.13 5.59
C VAL A 88 -10.12 16.82 4.49
N ASP A 89 -9.95 18.12 4.30
CA ASP A 89 -10.63 18.89 3.26
C ASP A 89 -10.13 18.49 1.85
N LEU A 90 -8.84 18.15 1.69
CA LEU A 90 -8.33 17.58 0.44
C LEU A 90 -8.92 16.20 0.16
N MET A 91 -8.99 15.33 1.18
CA MET A 91 -9.59 14.00 1.04
C MET A 91 -11.07 14.06 0.65
N ARG A 92 -11.83 14.97 1.24
CA ARG A 92 -13.26 15.17 0.91
C ARG A 92 -13.52 15.65 -0.51
N LYS A 93 -12.51 16.15 -1.21
CA LYS A 93 -12.58 16.53 -2.63
C LYS A 93 -12.32 15.38 -3.59
N THR A 94 -11.87 14.23 -3.07
CA THR A 94 -11.64 13.02 -3.89
C THR A 94 -12.96 12.32 -4.22
N PRO A 95 -12.99 11.48 -5.28
CA PRO A 95 -14.19 10.69 -5.62
C PRO A 95 -14.40 9.47 -4.69
N VAL A 96 -13.74 9.44 -3.53
CA VAL A 96 -13.75 8.31 -2.59
C VAL A 96 -14.66 8.62 -1.41
N TYR A 97 -15.47 7.67 -0.96
CA TYR A 97 -16.22 7.84 0.29
C TYR A 97 -15.27 7.88 1.49
N ASN A 98 -15.38 8.93 2.30
CA ASN A 98 -14.50 9.17 3.43
C ASN A 98 -15.11 8.64 4.73
N ALA A 99 -14.77 7.43 5.13
CA ALA A 99 -15.15 6.85 6.43
C ALA A 99 -14.18 7.33 7.52
N ILE A 100 -14.62 8.28 8.33
CA ILE A 100 -13.76 8.97 9.31
C ILE A 100 -14.13 8.53 10.73
N HIS A 101 -13.16 8.02 11.49
CA HIS A 101 -13.34 7.69 12.91
C HIS A 101 -13.84 8.90 13.70
N GLY A 102 -14.90 8.70 14.47
CA GLY A 102 -15.50 9.73 15.34
C GLY A 102 -16.58 10.58 14.68
N GLN A 103 -16.98 10.27 13.45
CA GLN A 103 -18.14 10.88 12.80
C GLN A 103 -19.43 10.06 13.06
N ALA A 104 -20.58 10.70 12.95
CA ALA A 104 -21.86 10.07 13.28
C ALA A 104 -22.20 8.90 12.35
N ASP A 105 -21.91 9.02 11.07
CA ASP A 105 -22.17 8.02 10.03
C ASP A 105 -21.25 6.78 10.15
N THR A 106 -20.16 6.88 10.89
CA THR A 106 -19.20 5.79 11.10
C THR A 106 -19.16 5.26 12.53
N ALA A 107 -20.02 5.76 13.42
CA ALA A 107 -20.02 5.44 14.85
C ALA A 107 -20.23 3.94 15.14
N SER A 108 -20.97 3.21 14.28
CA SER A 108 -21.22 1.77 14.43
C SER A 108 -20.07 0.89 13.93
N THR A 109 -19.22 1.42 13.01
CA THR A 109 -18.21 0.63 12.30
C THR A 109 -16.79 0.86 12.80
N PHE A 110 -16.53 1.98 13.51
CA PHE A 110 -15.23 2.24 14.14
C PHE A 110 -15.31 2.08 15.65
N PHE A 111 -14.25 1.53 16.23
CA PHE A 111 -14.15 1.41 17.68
C PHE A 111 -12.69 1.41 18.14
N ARG A 112 -12.47 1.63 19.43
CA ARG A 112 -11.16 1.50 20.07
C ARG A 112 -11.05 0.15 20.75
N THR A 113 -10.05 -0.66 20.33
CA THR A 113 -9.77 -1.90 21.04
C THR A 113 -9.12 -1.61 22.41
N PRO A 114 -9.53 -2.34 23.47
CA PRO A 114 -8.89 -2.21 24.79
C PRO A 114 -7.52 -2.91 24.87
N THR A 115 -7.17 -3.73 23.88
CA THR A 115 -5.91 -4.49 23.86
C THR A 115 -4.69 -3.65 23.49
N ARG A 116 -4.89 -2.39 23.12
CA ARG A 116 -3.82 -1.45 22.74
C ARG A 116 -4.07 -0.07 23.30
N SER A 117 -3.01 0.68 23.52
CA SER A 117 -3.09 2.07 23.99
C SER A 117 -3.43 3.03 22.84
N ALA A 118 -4.19 4.09 23.15
CA ALA A 118 -4.37 5.20 22.23
C ALA A 118 -3.00 5.88 21.95
N PRO A 119 -2.77 6.35 20.72
CA PRO A 119 -3.67 6.46 19.58
C PRO A 119 -3.58 5.26 18.60
N HIS A 120 -2.99 4.11 19.01
CA HIS A 120 -2.69 2.94 18.17
C HIS A 120 -3.76 1.85 18.26
N ASN A 121 -5.00 2.21 18.54
CA ASN A 121 -6.05 1.27 18.94
C ASN A 121 -7.39 1.44 18.22
N VAL A 122 -7.46 2.19 17.14
CA VAL A 122 -8.70 2.34 16.37
C VAL A 122 -8.80 1.26 15.31
N LEU A 123 -9.82 0.44 15.37
CA LEU A 123 -10.14 -0.61 14.40
C LEU A 123 -11.42 -0.30 13.65
N VAL A 124 -11.57 -0.92 12.48
CA VAL A 124 -12.74 -0.79 11.59
C VAL A 124 -13.35 -2.17 11.38
N LYS A 125 -14.66 -2.25 11.49
CA LYS A 125 -15.47 -3.41 11.08
C LYS A 125 -15.72 -3.30 9.57
N ALA A 126 -14.79 -3.83 8.79
CA ALA A 126 -14.71 -3.56 7.36
C ALA A 126 -15.89 -4.15 6.58
N GLN A 127 -16.33 -5.36 6.91
CA GLN A 127 -17.47 -5.99 6.26
C GLN A 127 -18.79 -5.25 6.55
N GLU A 128 -19.00 -4.77 7.79
CA GLU A 128 -20.16 -3.97 8.16
C GLU A 128 -20.16 -2.62 7.42
N LEU A 129 -18.99 -1.96 7.33
CA LEU A 129 -18.85 -0.71 6.60
C LEU A 129 -19.13 -0.91 5.10
N LEU A 130 -18.59 -1.95 4.49
CA LEU A 130 -18.86 -2.26 3.08
C LEU A 130 -20.35 -2.49 2.82
N ALA A 131 -21.02 -3.24 3.70
CA ALA A 131 -22.46 -3.50 3.57
C ALA A 131 -23.32 -2.22 3.64
N GLN A 132 -22.91 -1.23 4.44
CA GLN A 132 -23.59 0.09 4.50
C GLN A 132 -23.42 0.90 3.21
N HIS A 133 -22.44 0.59 2.37
CA HIS A 133 -22.08 1.31 1.16
C HIS A 133 -22.12 0.42 -0.11
N ALA A 134 -23.04 -0.54 -0.15
CA ALA A 134 -23.15 -1.53 -1.22
C ALA A 134 -23.40 -0.95 -2.63
N SER A 135 -23.84 0.32 -2.72
CA SER A 135 -24.05 1.01 -4.01
C SER A 135 -22.78 1.58 -4.64
N ILE A 136 -21.66 1.61 -3.90
CA ILE A 136 -20.38 2.10 -4.45
C ILE A 136 -19.80 1.05 -5.39
N ALA A 137 -19.44 1.49 -6.60
CA ALA A 137 -18.93 0.60 -7.65
C ALA A 137 -17.57 -0.03 -7.29
N ALA A 138 -17.29 -1.16 -7.93
CA ALA A 138 -15.98 -1.80 -7.87
C ALA A 138 -14.89 -0.88 -8.44
N PRO A 139 -13.63 -0.97 -7.93
CA PRO A 139 -12.53 -0.14 -8.41
C PRO A 139 -12.13 -0.50 -9.84
N ALA A 140 -11.63 0.49 -10.57
CA ALA A 140 -10.92 0.24 -11.82
C ALA A 140 -9.59 -0.50 -11.54
N GLN A 141 -9.12 -1.26 -12.54
CA GLN A 141 -7.82 -1.93 -12.46
C GLN A 141 -6.70 -0.91 -12.38
N GLN A 142 -5.81 -1.03 -11.38
CA GLN A 142 -4.75 -0.06 -11.12
C GLN A 142 -3.46 -0.36 -11.87
N PHE A 143 -3.15 -1.63 -12.13
CA PHE A 143 -1.95 -2.07 -12.84
C PHE A 143 -2.31 -3.06 -13.94
N GLN A 144 -1.43 -3.21 -14.91
CA GLN A 144 -1.55 -4.29 -15.86
C GLN A 144 -1.00 -5.59 -15.25
N TYR A 145 -1.71 -6.69 -15.46
CA TYR A 145 -1.34 -8.01 -14.95
C TYR A 145 -1.08 -8.97 -16.12
N SER A 146 -0.17 -9.91 -15.89
CA SER A 146 0.06 -11.04 -16.78
C SER A 146 -1.03 -12.11 -16.59
N ALA A 147 -1.17 -13.00 -17.57
CA ALA A 147 -2.15 -14.10 -17.50
C ALA A 147 -1.85 -15.10 -16.38
N ASN A 148 -0.57 -15.25 -16.03
CA ASN A 148 -0.09 -16.11 -14.94
C ASN A 148 1.21 -15.52 -14.35
N PRO A 149 1.65 -15.92 -13.14
CA PRO A 149 2.83 -15.34 -12.49
C PRO A 149 4.12 -15.49 -13.30
N SER A 150 4.32 -16.59 -14.01
CA SER A 150 5.54 -16.85 -14.78
C SER A 150 5.65 -16.04 -16.07
N SER A 151 4.57 -15.41 -16.53
CA SER A 151 4.56 -14.48 -17.67
C SER A 151 4.60 -13.00 -17.28
N SER A 152 4.79 -12.68 -16.00
CA SER A 152 5.01 -11.30 -15.58
C SER A 152 6.32 -10.73 -16.14
N THR A 153 6.39 -9.42 -16.29
CA THR A 153 7.61 -8.77 -16.83
C THR A 153 8.84 -9.06 -15.96
N ALA A 154 8.68 -9.08 -14.64
CA ALA A 154 9.79 -9.43 -13.75
C ALA A 154 10.26 -10.88 -13.98
N ALA A 155 9.33 -11.84 -14.12
CA ALA A 155 9.67 -13.24 -14.32
C ALA A 155 10.37 -13.49 -15.67
N THR A 156 9.98 -12.78 -16.72
CA THR A 156 10.50 -13.01 -18.10
C THR A 156 11.73 -12.17 -18.44
N ALA A 157 11.80 -10.93 -17.97
CA ALA A 157 12.84 -9.95 -18.33
C ALA A 157 13.69 -9.44 -17.13
N GLY A 158 13.31 -9.78 -15.88
CA GLY A 158 14.05 -9.35 -14.69
C GLY A 158 15.34 -10.14 -14.48
N THR A 159 16.21 -9.64 -13.61
CA THR A 159 17.40 -10.35 -13.11
C THR A 159 17.07 -11.17 -11.87
N PRO A 160 17.73 -12.32 -11.63
CA PRO A 160 17.54 -13.10 -10.40
C PRO A 160 17.75 -12.25 -9.14
N THR A 161 16.89 -12.41 -8.16
CA THR A 161 16.84 -11.58 -6.96
C THR A 161 16.48 -12.40 -5.74
N THR A 162 17.34 -12.36 -4.72
CA THR A 162 17.11 -13.01 -3.42
C THR A 162 16.48 -12.04 -2.40
N ALA A 163 16.78 -10.73 -2.50
CA ALA A 163 16.17 -9.74 -1.63
C ALA A 163 16.08 -8.35 -2.29
N VAL A 164 15.13 -7.56 -1.80
CA VAL A 164 14.99 -6.14 -2.08
C VAL A 164 15.04 -5.40 -0.75
N ASN A 165 16.11 -4.64 -0.52
CA ASN A 165 16.27 -3.84 0.69
C ASN A 165 15.95 -2.38 0.38
N TYR A 166 15.33 -1.69 1.33
CA TYR A 166 14.99 -0.29 1.18
C TYR A 166 15.08 0.46 2.52
N ALA A 167 15.36 1.75 2.45
CA ALA A 167 15.28 2.64 3.60
C ALA A 167 14.58 3.94 3.19
N PHE A 168 13.58 4.32 3.97
CA PHE A 168 12.86 5.59 3.82
C PHE A 168 13.64 6.73 4.49
N SER A 169 14.31 6.41 5.59
CA SER A 169 15.02 7.36 6.46
C SER A 169 16.04 6.61 7.32
N GLY A 170 16.73 7.33 8.21
CA GLY A 170 17.61 6.73 9.22
C GLY A 170 16.88 5.90 10.29
N VAL A 171 15.55 6.00 10.39
CA VAL A 171 14.74 5.27 11.40
C VAL A 171 13.82 4.22 10.81
N THR A 172 13.54 4.26 9.51
CA THR A 172 12.67 3.28 8.84
C THR A 172 13.35 2.63 7.65
N ALA A 173 13.65 1.35 7.81
CA ALA A 173 14.17 0.48 6.78
C ALA A 173 13.46 -0.87 6.82
N GLY A 174 13.45 -1.58 5.70
CA GLY A 174 12.88 -2.91 5.57
C GLY A 174 13.49 -3.70 4.43
N SER A 175 13.06 -4.94 4.33
CA SER A 175 13.47 -5.85 3.27
C SER A 175 12.36 -6.79 2.88
N TRP A 176 12.45 -7.25 1.65
CA TRP A 176 11.66 -8.33 1.08
C TRP A 176 12.62 -9.44 0.64
N THR A 177 12.49 -10.62 1.21
CA THR A 177 13.33 -11.78 0.90
C THR A 177 12.52 -12.81 0.13
N TRP A 178 13.04 -13.29 -0.99
CA TRP A 178 12.38 -14.30 -1.81
C TRP A 178 12.34 -15.66 -1.11
N ASP A 179 11.14 -16.20 -0.96
CA ASP A 179 10.91 -17.58 -0.54
C ASP A 179 10.44 -18.41 -1.74
N ALA A 180 11.35 -19.21 -2.29
CA ALA A 180 11.08 -20.04 -3.46
C ALA A 180 10.05 -21.14 -3.19
N SER A 181 9.97 -21.63 -1.93
CA SER A 181 9.03 -22.67 -1.55
C SER A 181 7.58 -22.21 -1.56
N LYS A 182 7.36 -20.93 -1.24
CA LYS A 182 6.04 -20.28 -1.21
C LYS A 182 5.78 -19.45 -2.46
N SER A 183 6.80 -19.21 -3.30
CA SER A 183 6.72 -18.34 -4.48
C SER A 183 6.25 -16.92 -4.16
N VAL A 184 6.72 -16.34 -3.03
CA VAL A 184 6.44 -14.99 -2.57
C VAL A 184 7.67 -14.32 -1.98
N PHE A 185 7.62 -13.01 -1.85
CA PHE A 185 8.57 -12.25 -1.05
C PHE A 185 8.04 -12.12 0.38
N LEU A 186 8.88 -12.42 1.37
CA LEU A 186 8.58 -12.30 2.81
C LEU A 186 9.10 -10.98 3.34
N ARG A 187 8.25 -10.26 4.08
CA ARG A 187 8.55 -8.93 4.60
C ARG A 187 9.29 -9.00 5.93
N SER A 188 10.32 -8.14 6.04
CA SER A 188 10.98 -7.83 7.33
C SER A 188 11.07 -6.32 7.51
N GLN A 189 10.96 -5.87 8.76
CA GLN A 189 11.06 -4.45 9.12
C GLN A 189 11.84 -4.29 10.42
N GLY A 190 12.82 -3.39 10.42
CA GLY A 190 13.79 -3.34 11.50
C GLY A 190 14.64 -4.62 11.55
N ALA A 191 14.75 -5.25 12.71
CA ALA A 191 15.64 -6.41 12.92
C ALA A 191 14.93 -7.78 12.77
N GLY A 192 13.68 -7.83 12.35
CA GLY A 192 12.92 -9.09 12.34
C GLY A 192 11.80 -9.19 11.32
N PRO A 193 11.15 -10.35 11.25
CA PRO A 193 10.00 -10.55 10.38
C PRO A 193 8.86 -9.60 10.75
N ASP A 194 8.17 -9.08 9.74
CA ASP A 194 6.96 -8.30 9.93
C ASP A 194 5.77 -9.25 9.93
N LEU A 195 5.09 -9.36 11.07
CA LEU A 195 4.06 -10.36 11.28
C LEU A 195 2.67 -9.74 11.17
N ASP A 196 1.71 -10.54 10.70
CA ASP A 196 0.29 -10.25 10.81
C ASP A 196 -0.25 -10.52 12.22
N SER A 197 -1.54 -10.24 12.44
CA SER A 197 -2.20 -10.49 13.72
C SER A 197 -2.37 -11.96 14.06
N ALA A 198 -2.22 -12.87 13.11
CA ALA A 198 -2.24 -14.34 13.33
C ALA A 198 -0.82 -14.89 13.60
N GLY A 199 0.21 -14.04 13.53
CA GLY A 199 1.61 -14.44 13.74
C GLY A 199 2.31 -14.97 12.49
N ALA A 200 1.68 -14.94 11.32
CA ALA A 200 2.32 -15.27 10.06
C ALA A 200 3.11 -14.06 9.51
N GLN A 201 4.24 -14.34 8.85
CA GLN A 201 5.03 -13.28 8.23
C GLN A 201 4.32 -12.74 6.99
N LEU A 202 4.19 -11.40 6.92
CA LEU A 202 3.60 -10.71 5.77
C LEU A 202 4.36 -11.05 4.49
N SER A 203 3.60 -11.24 3.42
CA SER A 203 4.15 -11.66 2.13
C SER A 203 3.52 -10.92 0.97
N ALA A 204 4.24 -10.88 -0.15
CA ALA A 204 3.77 -10.27 -1.39
C ALA A 204 4.17 -11.12 -2.60
N THR A 205 3.24 -11.24 -3.55
CA THR A 205 3.52 -11.77 -4.89
C THR A 205 4.37 -10.80 -5.69
N ASN A 206 4.03 -9.50 -5.60
CA ASN A 206 4.78 -8.42 -6.24
C ASN A 206 5.30 -7.44 -5.18
N VAL A 207 6.56 -7.11 -5.29
CA VAL A 207 7.18 -5.98 -4.57
C VAL A 207 7.57 -4.93 -5.59
N VAL A 208 7.03 -3.74 -5.44
CA VAL A 208 7.31 -2.61 -6.30
C VAL A 208 7.94 -1.51 -5.47
N VAL A 209 9.07 -0.98 -5.90
CA VAL A 209 9.70 0.17 -5.26
C VAL A 209 9.67 1.34 -6.22
N PHE A 210 9.11 2.48 -5.80
CA PHE A 210 9.18 3.74 -6.53
C PHE A 210 10.18 4.69 -5.86
N ARG A 211 11.08 5.26 -6.66
CA ARG A 211 11.85 6.42 -6.23
C ARG A 211 10.99 7.65 -6.41
N VAL A 212 10.73 8.35 -5.32
CA VAL A 212 9.82 9.50 -5.28
C VAL A 212 10.53 10.71 -4.66
N SER A 213 10.19 11.90 -5.12
CA SER A 213 10.55 13.10 -4.40
C SER A 213 9.60 13.32 -3.23
N VAL A 214 10.12 13.90 -2.15
CA VAL A 214 9.33 14.26 -0.98
C VAL A 214 9.53 15.76 -0.74
N THR A 215 8.43 16.48 -0.70
CA THR A 215 8.36 17.87 -0.29
C THR A 215 7.79 18.01 1.11
N THR A 216 7.76 19.20 1.65
CA THR A 216 7.20 19.47 2.98
C THR A 216 6.04 20.43 2.86
N ASP A 217 4.87 20.02 3.34
CA ASP A 217 3.68 20.87 3.45
C ASP A 217 3.51 21.30 4.92
N GLN A 218 3.96 22.53 5.25
CA GLN A 218 3.95 23.10 6.60
C GLN A 218 4.50 22.12 7.67
N GLY A 219 5.68 21.56 7.41
CA GLY A 219 6.34 20.62 8.33
C GLY A 219 5.92 19.15 8.19
N VAL A 220 4.92 18.84 7.35
CA VAL A 220 4.47 17.48 7.10
C VAL A 220 5.06 16.98 5.78
N PRO A 221 5.73 15.80 5.74
CA PRO A 221 6.22 15.22 4.51
C PRO A 221 5.07 14.96 3.53
N LYS A 222 5.30 15.29 2.26
CA LYS A 222 4.42 14.98 1.14
C LYS A 222 5.20 14.21 0.09
N THR A 223 4.88 12.94 -0.08
CA THR A 223 5.35 12.13 -1.20
C THR A 223 4.69 12.63 -2.49
N ASN A 224 5.49 12.99 -3.49
CA ASN A 224 4.98 13.48 -4.77
C ASN A 224 4.77 12.31 -5.73
N LEU A 225 3.50 11.96 -5.95
CA LEU A 225 3.09 10.88 -6.86
C LEU A 225 2.59 11.38 -8.21
N ILE A 226 2.42 12.70 -8.40
CA ILE A 226 2.15 13.28 -9.71
C ILE A 226 3.50 13.58 -10.36
N GLY A 227 3.79 12.90 -11.48
CA GLY A 227 5.09 12.95 -12.14
C GLY A 227 5.57 11.57 -12.59
N SER A 228 6.88 11.36 -12.53
CA SER A 228 7.51 10.09 -12.92
C SER A 228 8.81 9.86 -12.16
N GLY A 229 9.30 8.62 -12.20
CA GLY A 229 10.56 8.24 -11.57
C GLY A 229 10.96 6.79 -11.84
N GLU A 230 12.11 6.39 -11.30
CA GLU A 230 12.57 5.02 -11.39
C GLU A 230 11.68 4.08 -10.58
N ALA A 231 11.55 2.83 -11.08
CA ALA A 231 10.89 1.76 -10.39
C ALA A 231 11.67 0.44 -10.47
N TRP A 232 11.50 -0.40 -9.45
CA TRP A 232 11.90 -1.80 -9.44
C TRP A 232 10.64 -2.62 -9.25
N VAL A 233 10.44 -3.63 -10.09
CA VAL A 233 9.30 -4.53 -10.02
C VAL A 233 9.80 -5.93 -9.81
N SER A 234 9.52 -6.51 -8.65
CA SER A 234 10.00 -7.82 -8.25
C SER A 234 8.83 -8.81 -8.15
N ALA A 235 8.96 -9.94 -8.81
CA ALA A 235 8.04 -11.08 -8.74
C ALA A 235 8.77 -12.36 -9.15
N GLY A 236 8.39 -13.53 -8.62
CA GLY A 236 8.97 -14.82 -9.00
C GLY A 236 10.48 -14.93 -8.78
N GLY A 237 11.03 -14.28 -7.73
CA GLY A 237 12.46 -14.28 -7.44
C GLY A 237 13.31 -13.51 -8.45
N ARG A 238 12.73 -12.58 -9.18
CA ARG A 238 13.39 -11.76 -10.20
C ARG A 238 12.93 -10.30 -10.10
N THR A 239 13.79 -9.36 -10.51
CA THR A 239 13.49 -7.92 -10.49
C THR A 239 13.76 -7.29 -11.85
N ALA A 240 12.76 -6.61 -12.39
CA ALA A 240 12.88 -5.78 -13.58
C ALA A 240 12.98 -4.29 -13.21
N ARG A 241 13.76 -3.52 -13.97
CA ARG A 241 13.76 -2.05 -13.92
C ARG A 241 12.59 -1.52 -14.73
N ALA A 242 12.00 -0.44 -14.23
CA ALA A 242 10.89 0.25 -14.89
C ALA A 242 10.95 1.75 -14.62
N THR A 243 10.11 2.49 -15.32
CA THR A 243 9.75 3.88 -15.02
C THR A 243 8.29 3.91 -14.60
N TRP A 244 8.00 4.52 -13.46
CA TRP A 244 6.62 4.84 -13.07
C TRP A 244 6.24 6.23 -13.54
N SER A 245 4.96 6.44 -13.87
CA SER A 245 4.40 7.76 -14.15
C SER A 245 2.93 7.85 -13.73
N LYS A 246 2.50 9.06 -13.35
CA LYS A 246 1.13 9.40 -13.00
C LYS A 246 0.89 10.86 -13.38
N ALA A 247 -0.08 11.13 -14.24
CA ALA A 247 -0.30 12.47 -14.78
C ALA A 247 -1.15 13.36 -13.87
N THR A 248 -2.21 12.80 -13.26
CA THR A 248 -3.11 13.54 -12.36
C THR A 248 -3.45 12.72 -11.11
N ALA A 249 -4.09 13.31 -10.12
CA ALA A 249 -4.50 12.61 -8.90
C ALA A 249 -5.45 11.44 -9.18
N THR A 250 -6.28 11.53 -10.20
CA THR A 250 -7.29 10.50 -10.55
C THR A 250 -6.79 9.44 -11.52
N ASP A 251 -5.66 9.66 -12.19
CA ASP A 251 -5.09 8.67 -13.10
C ASP A 251 -4.46 7.50 -12.33
N PRO A 252 -4.51 6.27 -12.86
CA PRO A 252 -3.72 5.17 -12.32
C PRO A 252 -2.23 5.41 -12.54
N ILE A 253 -1.39 4.69 -11.80
CA ILE A 253 0.05 4.68 -12.02
C ILE A 253 0.36 3.78 -13.22
N HIS A 254 1.14 4.30 -14.17
CA HIS A 254 1.66 3.55 -15.30
C HIS A 254 3.10 3.08 -15.02
N LEU A 255 3.40 1.87 -15.46
CA LEU A 255 4.73 1.28 -15.39
C LEU A 255 5.17 0.87 -16.80
N VAL A 256 6.32 1.37 -17.23
CA VAL A 256 6.92 1.01 -18.51
C VAL A 256 8.38 0.56 -18.33
N ASP A 257 8.83 -0.35 -19.18
CA ASP A 257 10.23 -0.75 -19.24
C ASP A 257 11.08 0.25 -20.05
N SER A 258 12.37 -0.03 -20.22
CA SER A 258 13.29 0.82 -20.96
C SER A 258 12.97 0.96 -22.45
N ALA A 259 12.18 0.06 -23.03
CA ALA A 259 11.70 0.12 -24.40
C ALA A 259 10.33 0.83 -24.53
N GLY A 260 9.75 1.30 -23.41
CA GLY A 260 8.42 1.92 -23.37
C GLY A 260 7.27 0.90 -23.37
N ALA A 261 7.55 -0.40 -23.27
CA ALA A 261 6.52 -1.41 -23.18
C ALA A 261 5.93 -1.46 -21.76
N ALA A 262 4.62 -1.70 -21.67
CA ALA A 262 3.93 -1.78 -20.38
C ALA A 262 4.44 -2.95 -19.53
N VAL A 263 4.81 -2.65 -18.29
CA VAL A 263 5.20 -3.66 -17.29
C VAL A 263 3.95 -4.34 -16.73
N ARG A 264 3.91 -5.67 -16.81
CA ARG A 264 2.83 -6.50 -16.30
C ARG A 264 3.26 -7.16 -14.99
N LEU A 265 2.49 -6.92 -13.94
CA LEU A 265 2.67 -7.56 -12.63
C LEU A 265 2.20 -9.02 -12.69
N ALA A 266 2.71 -9.85 -11.79
CA ALA A 266 2.15 -11.17 -11.55
C ALA A 266 0.77 -11.05 -10.89
N VAL A 267 -0.15 -11.96 -11.19
CA VAL A 267 -1.45 -12.03 -10.49
C VAL A 267 -1.20 -12.36 -9.02
N GLY A 268 -1.72 -11.53 -8.13
CA GLY A 268 -1.55 -11.63 -6.68
C GLY A 268 -1.47 -10.25 -6.03
N ASN A 269 -1.19 -10.24 -4.72
CA ASN A 269 -1.06 -9.00 -3.96
C ASN A 269 0.23 -8.24 -4.31
N THR A 270 0.18 -6.94 -4.12
CA THR A 270 1.29 -6.04 -4.47
C THR A 270 1.58 -5.06 -3.34
N TRP A 271 2.83 -5.00 -2.91
CA TRP A 271 3.32 -3.98 -1.99
C TRP A 271 4.18 -2.97 -2.73
N ILE A 272 3.89 -1.69 -2.51
CA ILE A 272 4.50 -0.55 -3.18
C ILE A 272 5.22 0.29 -2.13
N GLU A 273 6.54 0.32 -2.19
CA GLU A 273 7.40 1.10 -1.32
C GLU A 273 7.71 2.44 -1.99
N LEU A 274 7.14 3.54 -1.46
CA LEU A 274 7.35 4.90 -1.99
C LEU A 274 8.61 5.50 -1.38
N VAL A 275 9.77 5.00 -1.79
CA VAL A 275 11.06 5.33 -1.18
C VAL A 275 11.53 6.71 -1.62
N PRO A 276 11.75 7.65 -0.69
CA PRO A 276 12.26 8.98 -1.02
C PRO A 276 13.57 8.93 -1.80
N SER A 277 13.81 9.91 -2.67
CA SER A 277 15.08 10.05 -3.38
C SER A 277 16.30 10.19 -2.45
N SER A 278 16.08 10.67 -1.23
CA SER A 278 17.07 10.69 -0.14
C SER A 278 17.28 9.35 0.57
N GLY A 279 16.38 8.40 0.38
CA GLY A 279 16.48 7.05 0.94
C GLY A 279 17.37 6.14 0.08
N SER A 280 17.30 4.82 0.32
CA SER A 280 18.09 3.84 -0.45
C SER A 280 17.26 2.65 -0.92
N VAL A 281 17.68 2.04 -2.02
CA VAL A 281 17.15 0.80 -2.58
C VAL A 281 18.30 -0.06 -3.03
N SER A 282 18.29 -1.35 -2.66
CA SER A 282 19.29 -2.34 -3.07
C SER A 282 18.58 -3.64 -3.44
N VAL A 283 18.87 -4.12 -4.64
CA VAL A 283 18.42 -5.43 -5.13
C VAL A 283 19.58 -6.41 -5.02
N VAL A 284 19.38 -7.49 -4.29
CA VAL A 284 20.43 -8.49 -3.99
C VAL A 284 20.28 -9.66 -4.96
N ALA A 285 21.33 -9.94 -5.71
CA ALA A 285 21.42 -11.12 -6.57
C ALA A 285 21.72 -12.39 -5.75
N PRO A 286 21.43 -13.59 -6.28
CA PRO A 286 22.00 -14.83 -5.75
C PRO A 286 23.52 -14.79 -5.76
N GLY A 287 24.17 -15.37 -4.73
CA GLY A 287 25.61 -15.52 -4.68
C GLY A 287 26.14 -16.59 -5.65
#